data_6fec5982867472853ed213e127aed01e
#
_entry.id   6fec5982867472853ed213e127aed01e
#
_cell.length_a   1.000
_cell.length_b   1.000
_cell.length_c   1.000
_cell.angle_alpha   90.00
_cell.angle_beta   90.00
_cell.angle_gamma   90.00
#
_symmetry.space_group_name_H-M   'P 1'
#
loop_
_entity.id
_entity.type
_entity.pdbx_description
1 polymer ?
#
loop_
_entity_poly.entity_id
_entity_poly.type
_entity_poly.pdbx_seq_one_letter_code
_entity_poly.pdbx_strand_id
1 'polypeptide(L)'
;MSMRVISWEEYISSFSVPSPLALTIGVFDGVHKGHQSLIQRICAGPYTPAVVTFKQNPLCTLKPDAFTGDIINLEQKLSFLEALGVQLTVLIDFSPKFSKISGRGFIDLLLKSQTVKLIALGRNFRCGHRLDTGAEEIQSLAGTRGLEVWVAPPVMDEGQPVSSSRIRQALAAGRRVEAERLFGRPLGRDLWNR
;
A
#
# COMPACT_ATOMS: atom_id res chain seq x y z
N MET A 1 -1.25 9.09 19.39
CA MET A 1 -2.20 7.95 19.40
C MET A 1 -1.51 6.80 18.68
N SER A 2 -1.58 5.58 19.20
CA SER A 2 -1.00 4.42 18.51
C SER A 2 -1.86 4.06 17.28
N MET A 3 -1.23 3.57 16.21
CA MET A 3 -1.91 3.09 15.02
C MET A 3 -2.78 1.87 15.33
N ARG A 4 -4.04 1.91 14.93
CA ARG A 4 -4.93 0.75 15.02
C ARG A 4 -4.72 -0.19 13.84
N VAL A 5 -4.61 -1.48 14.10
CA VAL A 5 -4.49 -2.52 13.08
C VAL A 5 -5.69 -3.44 13.18
N ILE A 6 -6.40 -3.63 12.06
CA ILE A 6 -7.61 -4.48 11.97
C ILE A 6 -7.53 -5.40 10.77
N SER A 7 -8.33 -6.46 10.76
CA SER A 7 -8.47 -7.33 9.60
C SER A 7 -9.37 -6.72 8.52
N TRP A 8 -9.28 -7.23 7.30
CA TRP A 8 -10.20 -6.87 6.21
C TRP A 8 -11.64 -7.24 6.53
N GLU A 9 -11.86 -8.40 7.14
CA GLU A 9 -13.17 -8.90 7.56
C GLU A 9 -13.81 -7.97 8.60
N GLU A 10 -13.03 -7.51 9.58
CA GLU A 10 -13.48 -6.52 10.57
C GLU A 10 -13.84 -5.21 9.87
N TYR A 11 -12.99 -4.73 8.95
CA TYR A 11 -13.22 -3.48 8.23
C TYR A 11 -14.54 -3.47 7.45
N ILE A 12 -14.86 -4.56 6.74
CA ILE A 12 -16.06 -4.62 5.88
C ILE A 12 -17.36 -4.99 6.62
N SER A 13 -17.30 -5.51 7.85
CA SER A 13 -18.46 -6.03 8.57
C SER A 13 -18.96 -5.13 9.69
N SER A 14 -18.09 -4.76 10.63
CA SER A 14 -18.50 -4.19 11.91
C SER A 14 -17.72 -2.98 12.37
N PHE A 15 -16.59 -2.69 11.69
CA PHE A 15 -15.75 -1.58 12.07
C PHE A 15 -16.35 -0.23 11.70
N SER A 16 -16.28 0.73 12.60
CA SER A 16 -16.65 2.12 12.35
C SER A 16 -15.59 3.06 12.88
N VAL A 17 -15.28 4.09 12.11
CA VAL A 17 -14.42 5.21 12.54
C VAL A 17 -15.27 6.46 12.72
N PRO A 18 -14.98 7.28 13.75
CA PRO A 18 -15.76 8.49 14.01
C PRO A 18 -15.55 9.59 12.96
N SER A 19 -14.49 9.54 12.18
CA SER A 19 -14.19 10.52 11.13
C SER A 19 -13.96 9.87 9.77
N PRO A 20 -14.20 10.62 8.67
CA PRO A 20 -13.93 10.13 7.33
C PRO A 20 -12.49 9.71 7.13
N LEU A 21 -12.25 8.77 6.21
CA LEU A 21 -10.94 8.22 5.90
C LEU A 21 -10.29 8.89 4.68
N ALA A 22 -8.96 9.08 4.78
CA ALA A 22 -8.08 9.19 3.63
C ALA A 22 -7.32 7.87 3.47
N LEU A 23 -7.50 7.19 2.33
CA LEU A 23 -6.96 5.85 2.12
C LEU A 23 -5.79 5.83 1.13
N THR A 24 -4.87 4.91 1.33
CA THR A 24 -3.99 4.42 0.26
C THR A 24 -3.95 2.90 0.28
N ILE A 25 -3.78 2.29 -0.89
CA ILE A 25 -3.86 0.83 -1.09
C ILE A 25 -2.57 0.34 -1.74
N GLY A 26 -1.98 -0.71 -1.22
CA GLY A 26 -0.77 -1.28 -1.80
C GLY A 26 -0.14 -2.40 -0.98
N VAL A 27 0.87 -3.05 -1.54
CA VAL A 27 1.65 -4.07 -0.82
C VAL A 27 2.57 -3.44 0.22
N PHE A 28 3.06 -2.24 -0.04
CA PHE A 28 3.97 -1.46 0.81
C PHE A 28 5.25 -2.22 1.20
N ASP A 29 5.72 -3.07 0.30
CA ASP A 29 6.94 -3.81 0.54
C ASP A 29 8.17 -2.88 0.46
N GLY A 30 8.87 -2.76 1.59
CA GLY A 30 9.97 -1.84 1.79
C GLY A 30 9.59 -0.43 2.24
N VAL A 31 8.33 0.00 2.16
CA VAL A 31 7.87 1.37 2.48
C VAL A 31 8.83 2.44 1.93
N HIS A 32 9.16 2.32 0.65
CA HIS A 32 10.12 3.18 -0.06
C HIS A 32 9.55 4.58 -0.36
N LYS A 33 10.36 5.50 -0.87
CA LYS A 33 9.98 6.90 -1.17
C LYS A 33 8.68 7.04 -1.96
N GLY A 34 8.43 6.15 -2.93
CA GLY A 34 7.16 6.14 -3.66
C GLY A 34 5.96 5.79 -2.78
N HIS A 35 6.11 4.88 -1.82
CA HIS A 35 5.07 4.60 -0.82
C HIS A 35 4.90 5.75 0.17
N GLN A 36 6.01 6.36 0.61
CA GLN A 36 5.99 7.48 1.54
C GLN A 36 5.24 8.69 0.97
N SER A 37 5.35 8.98 -0.34
CA SER A 37 4.61 10.07 -0.97
C SER A 37 3.09 9.87 -0.92
N LEU A 38 2.61 8.63 -1.06
CA LEU A 38 1.19 8.29 -0.91
C LEU A 38 0.73 8.49 0.54
N ILE A 39 1.54 8.04 1.51
CA ILE A 39 1.24 8.17 2.93
C ILE A 39 1.24 9.65 3.34
N GLN A 40 2.21 10.43 2.90
CA GLN A 40 2.25 11.87 3.14
C GLN A 40 0.98 12.57 2.63
N ARG A 41 0.49 12.18 1.44
CA ARG A 41 -0.76 12.75 0.90
C ARG A 41 -1.97 12.49 1.78
N ILE A 42 -2.14 11.26 2.26
CA ILE A 42 -3.28 10.92 3.13
C ILE A 42 -3.15 11.51 4.53
N CYS A 43 -1.94 11.78 5.01
CA CYS A 43 -1.70 12.41 6.32
C CYS A 43 -1.82 13.94 6.29
N ALA A 44 -1.76 14.57 5.12
CA ALA A 44 -1.78 16.04 4.98
C ALA A 44 -3.16 16.69 5.14
N GLY A 45 -4.23 15.89 5.18
CA GLY A 45 -5.61 16.38 5.23
C GLY A 45 -6.26 16.25 6.61
N PRO A 46 -7.54 16.63 6.73
CA PRO A 46 -8.29 16.57 7.99
C PRO A 46 -8.88 15.19 8.28
N TYR A 47 -8.69 14.21 7.39
CA TYR A 47 -9.27 12.87 7.48
C TYR A 47 -8.36 11.90 8.23
N THR A 48 -8.91 10.81 8.76
CA THR A 48 -8.12 9.74 9.38
C THR A 48 -7.27 9.03 8.32
N PRO A 49 -5.93 9.09 8.40
CA PRO A 49 -5.06 8.45 7.44
C PRO A 49 -5.07 6.93 7.63
N ALA A 50 -5.45 6.20 6.58
CA ALA A 50 -5.58 4.76 6.61
C ALA A 50 -4.84 4.08 5.45
N VAL A 51 -4.20 2.95 5.75
CA VAL A 51 -3.50 2.10 4.78
C VAL A 51 -4.21 0.77 4.67
N VAL A 52 -4.54 0.35 3.45
CA VAL A 52 -5.00 -1.01 3.14
C VAL A 52 -3.85 -1.78 2.53
N THR A 53 -3.40 -2.82 3.22
CA THR A 53 -2.24 -3.63 2.82
C THR A 53 -2.47 -5.11 3.12
N PHE A 54 -1.45 -5.93 2.93
CA PHE A 54 -1.55 -7.39 3.02
C PHE A 54 -0.71 -7.91 4.18
N LYS A 55 -1.18 -8.96 4.86
CA LYS A 55 -0.40 -9.69 5.87
C LYS A 55 0.86 -10.27 5.25
N GLN A 56 0.71 -10.93 4.10
CA GLN A 56 1.79 -11.46 3.30
C GLN A 56 1.67 -10.97 1.86
N ASN A 57 2.79 -10.94 1.14
CA ASN A 57 2.80 -10.45 -0.22
C ASN A 57 1.91 -11.31 -1.12
N PRO A 58 0.98 -10.71 -1.89
CA PRO A 58 0.14 -11.46 -2.83
C PRO A 58 0.91 -12.35 -3.81
N LEU A 59 2.17 -12.02 -4.13
CA LEU A 59 3.02 -12.85 -4.98
C LEU A 59 3.31 -14.23 -4.39
N CYS A 60 3.32 -14.38 -3.06
CA CYS A 60 3.46 -15.70 -2.42
C CYS A 60 2.37 -16.68 -2.88
N THR A 61 1.15 -16.16 -3.10
CA THR A 61 0.00 -16.96 -3.53
C THR A 61 -0.12 -17.03 -5.06
N LEU A 62 0.15 -15.90 -5.76
CA LEU A 62 -0.08 -15.80 -7.20
C LEU A 62 1.06 -16.35 -8.05
N LYS A 63 2.30 -16.23 -7.57
CA LYS A 63 3.53 -16.63 -8.29
C LYS A 63 4.59 -17.12 -7.30
N PRO A 64 4.34 -18.24 -6.58
CA PRO A 64 5.25 -18.74 -5.54
C PRO A 64 6.67 -18.96 -6.05
N ASP A 65 6.82 -19.50 -7.27
CA ASP A 65 8.13 -19.80 -7.86
C ASP A 65 8.93 -18.53 -8.24
N ALA A 66 8.27 -17.40 -8.41
CA ALA A 66 8.90 -16.11 -8.73
C ALA A 66 9.04 -15.19 -7.51
N PHE A 67 8.53 -15.60 -6.35
CA PHE A 67 8.60 -14.80 -5.14
C PHE A 67 9.94 -14.97 -4.42
N THR A 68 10.71 -13.91 -4.36
CA THR A 68 12.06 -13.89 -3.76
C THR A 68 12.09 -13.42 -2.30
N GLY A 69 10.94 -13.41 -1.64
CA GLY A 69 10.79 -12.92 -0.26
C GLY A 69 10.37 -11.45 -0.18
N ASP A 70 9.88 -11.06 0.99
CA ASP A 70 9.58 -9.66 1.30
C ASP A 70 10.86 -8.88 1.61
N ILE A 71 10.92 -7.61 1.23
CA ILE A 71 12.03 -6.72 1.56
C ILE A 71 12.06 -6.44 3.07
N ILE A 72 10.88 -6.26 3.68
CA ILE A 72 10.71 -6.08 5.13
C ILE A 72 9.60 -7.02 5.62
N ASN A 73 9.69 -7.46 6.87
CA ASN A 73 8.64 -8.26 7.49
C ASN A 73 7.41 -7.39 7.86
N LEU A 74 6.32 -8.05 8.28
CA LEU A 74 5.07 -7.38 8.61
C LEU A 74 5.24 -6.39 9.80
N GLU A 75 5.97 -6.78 10.83
CA GLU A 75 6.21 -5.94 12.01
C GLU A 75 6.95 -4.65 11.63
N GLN A 76 8.03 -4.77 10.85
CA GLN A 76 8.77 -3.63 10.33
C GLN A 76 7.88 -2.73 9.45
N LYS A 77 7.05 -3.34 8.59
CA LYS A 77 6.09 -2.59 7.76
C LYS A 77 5.14 -1.77 8.62
N LEU A 78 4.51 -2.39 9.61
CA LEU A 78 3.58 -1.71 10.52
C LEU A 78 4.26 -0.59 11.30
N SER A 79 5.46 -0.82 11.83
CA SER A 79 6.25 0.19 12.54
C SER A 79 6.57 1.40 11.64
N PHE A 80 6.94 1.18 10.37
CA PHE A 80 7.18 2.28 9.43
C PHE A 80 5.91 3.05 9.06
N LEU A 81 4.78 2.36 8.89
CA LEU A 81 3.49 3.02 8.63
C LEU A 81 3.08 3.92 9.80
N GLU A 82 3.20 3.42 11.03
CA GLU A 82 2.91 4.18 12.24
C GLU A 82 3.82 5.40 12.39
N ALA A 83 5.13 5.23 12.18
CA ALA A 83 6.10 6.32 12.23
C ALA A 83 5.84 7.42 11.19
N LEU A 84 5.20 7.08 10.07
CA LEU A 84 4.79 8.03 9.02
C LEU A 84 3.45 8.72 9.31
N GLY A 85 2.80 8.42 10.44
CA GLY A 85 1.55 9.08 10.87
C GLY A 85 0.27 8.36 10.44
N VAL A 86 0.35 7.12 9.95
CA VAL A 86 -0.83 6.30 9.69
C VAL A 86 -1.54 5.99 11.01
N GLN A 87 -2.86 6.16 11.05
CA GLN A 87 -3.67 5.92 12.24
C GLN A 87 -4.48 4.62 12.18
N LEU A 88 -4.75 4.13 10.96
CA LEU A 88 -5.46 2.87 10.74
C LEU A 88 -4.73 2.05 9.68
N THR A 89 -4.45 0.78 9.97
CA THR A 89 -3.99 -0.19 8.96
C THR A 89 -4.97 -1.35 8.87
N VAL A 90 -5.47 -1.58 7.66
CA VAL A 90 -6.34 -2.71 7.33
C VAL A 90 -5.51 -3.80 6.68
N LEU A 91 -5.46 -4.97 7.29
CA LEU A 91 -4.68 -6.12 6.82
C LEU A 91 -5.56 -7.11 6.06
N ILE A 92 -5.26 -7.29 4.79
CA ILE A 92 -5.86 -8.31 3.93
C ILE A 92 -5.08 -9.62 4.08
N ASP A 93 -5.78 -10.70 4.40
CA ASP A 93 -5.26 -12.07 4.26
C ASP A 93 -5.52 -12.53 2.82
N PHE A 94 -4.46 -12.46 1.97
CA PHE A 94 -4.59 -12.71 0.54
C PHE A 94 -4.66 -14.21 0.25
N SER A 95 -5.88 -14.68 0.09
CA SER A 95 -6.20 -16.09 -0.20
C SER A 95 -6.55 -16.31 -1.68
N PRO A 96 -6.57 -17.58 -2.17
CA PRO A 96 -7.09 -17.92 -3.48
C PRO A 96 -8.54 -17.47 -3.70
N LYS A 97 -9.35 -17.41 -2.63
CA LYS A 97 -10.72 -16.88 -2.68
C LYS A 97 -10.70 -15.35 -2.88
N PHE A 98 -9.87 -14.63 -2.11
CA PHE A 98 -9.73 -13.18 -2.24
C PHE A 98 -9.23 -12.78 -3.63
N SER A 99 -8.29 -13.54 -4.22
CA SER A 99 -7.72 -13.28 -5.55
C SER A 99 -8.74 -13.30 -6.70
N LYS A 100 -9.94 -13.85 -6.48
CA LYS A 100 -11.04 -13.90 -7.47
C LYS A 100 -11.95 -12.68 -7.43
N ILE A 101 -11.81 -11.79 -6.45
CA ILE A 101 -12.60 -10.56 -6.37
C ILE A 101 -12.15 -9.62 -7.49
N SER A 102 -13.12 -9.13 -8.29
CA SER A 102 -12.83 -8.10 -9.30
C SER A 102 -12.40 -6.79 -8.62
N GLY A 103 -11.60 -5.97 -9.31
CA GLY A 103 -11.18 -4.70 -8.74
C GLY A 103 -12.35 -3.79 -8.41
N ARG A 104 -13.38 -3.74 -9.26
CA ARG A 104 -14.63 -3.02 -8.97
C ARG A 104 -15.28 -3.55 -7.69
N GLY A 105 -15.44 -4.87 -7.55
CA GLY A 105 -16.01 -5.49 -6.35
C GLY A 105 -15.20 -5.18 -5.08
N PHE A 106 -13.87 -5.18 -5.19
CA PHE A 106 -12.99 -4.79 -4.10
C PHE A 106 -13.20 -3.31 -3.69
N ILE A 107 -13.25 -2.39 -4.65
CA ILE A 107 -13.51 -0.96 -4.38
C ILE A 107 -14.91 -0.75 -3.81
N ASP A 108 -15.94 -1.43 -4.33
CA ASP A 108 -17.30 -1.34 -3.77
C ASP A 108 -17.36 -1.80 -2.31
N LEU A 109 -16.67 -2.90 -1.96
CA LEU A 109 -16.56 -3.36 -0.58
C LEU A 109 -15.81 -2.36 0.31
N LEU A 110 -14.71 -1.78 -0.21
CA LEU A 110 -13.90 -0.79 0.50
C LEU A 110 -14.72 0.46 0.85
N LEU A 111 -15.61 0.89 -0.05
CA LEU A 111 -16.38 2.13 0.10
C LEU A 111 -17.72 1.93 0.79
N LYS A 112 -18.20 0.69 0.92
CA LYS A 112 -19.53 0.38 1.47
C LYS A 112 -19.61 0.64 2.98
N SER A 113 -18.58 0.27 3.72
CA SER A 113 -18.59 0.20 5.18
C SER A 113 -18.11 1.47 5.88
N GLN A 114 -17.44 2.36 5.15
CA GLN A 114 -16.82 3.55 5.73
C GLN A 114 -17.01 4.79 4.86
N THR A 115 -17.02 5.96 5.50
CA THR A 115 -16.98 7.23 4.78
C THR A 115 -15.57 7.52 4.34
N VAL A 116 -15.27 7.28 3.06
CA VAL A 116 -14.00 7.61 2.45
C VAL A 116 -14.11 8.92 1.67
N LYS A 117 -13.18 9.85 1.87
CA LYS A 117 -13.15 11.15 1.20
C LYS A 117 -11.98 11.33 0.24
N LEU A 118 -10.89 10.58 0.46
CA LEU A 118 -9.71 10.61 -0.38
C LEU A 118 -9.16 9.19 -0.56
N ILE A 119 -8.80 8.84 -1.80
CA ILE A 119 -7.94 7.68 -2.08
C ILE A 119 -6.69 8.19 -2.80
N ALA A 120 -5.50 7.88 -2.26
CA ALA A 120 -4.23 8.14 -2.90
C ALA A 120 -3.67 6.86 -3.52
N LEU A 121 -3.38 6.88 -4.83
CA LEU A 121 -2.89 5.72 -5.59
C LEU A 121 -1.65 6.09 -6.39
N GLY A 122 -0.72 5.15 -6.56
CA GLY A 122 0.34 5.29 -7.54
C GLY A 122 -0.20 5.17 -8.97
N ARG A 123 0.41 5.83 -9.94
CA ARG A 123 -0.01 5.75 -11.36
C ARG A 123 -0.10 4.32 -11.90
N ASN A 124 0.80 3.44 -11.45
CA ASN A 124 0.85 2.04 -11.88
C ASN A 124 0.03 1.10 -10.98
N PHE A 125 -0.83 1.66 -10.10
CA PHE A 125 -1.67 0.84 -9.22
C PHE A 125 -2.66 0.05 -10.05
N ARG A 126 -2.75 -1.25 -9.74
CA ARG A 126 -3.78 -2.15 -10.25
C ARG A 126 -4.24 -3.12 -9.16
N CYS A 127 -5.51 -3.43 -9.17
CA CYS A 127 -6.12 -4.39 -8.25
C CYS A 127 -7.13 -5.29 -8.95
N GLY A 128 -7.68 -6.24 -8.20
CA GLY A 128 -8.70 -7.17 -8.65
C GLY A 128 -8.15 -8.39 -9.38
N HIS A 129 -9.08 -9.27 -9.76
CA HIS A 129 -8.75 -10.51 -10.46
C HIS A 129 -8.04 -10.22 -11.77
N ARG A 130 -6.84 -10.81 -11.97
CA ARG A 130 -5.97 -10.57 -13.13
C ARG A 130 -5.60 -9.08 -13.33
N LEU A 131 -5.59 -8.29 -12.25
CA LEU A 131 -5.28 -6.86 -12.29
C LEU A 131 -6.24 -6.08 -13.21
N ASP A 132 -7.51 -6.40 -13.17
CA ASP A 132 -8.56 -5.90 -14.07
C ASP A 132 -8.90 -4.41 -13.89
N THR A 133 -8.52 -3.80 -12.75
CA THR A 133 -8.88 -2.42 -12.44
C THR A 133 -7.65 -1.59 -12.07
N GLY A 134 -7.41 -0.49 -12.78
CA GLY A 134 -6.32 0.44 -12.54
C GLY A 134 -6.74 1.75 -11.87
N ALA A 135 -5.77 2.66 -11.68
CA ALA A 135 -6.02 3.93 -11.02
C ALA A 135 -7.03 4.82 -11.75
N GLU A 136 -7.03 4.82 -13.09
CA GLU A 136 -7.94 5.62 -13.91
C GLU A 136 -9.40 5.12 -13.81
N GLU A 137 -9.61 3.79 -13.80
CA GLU A 137 -10.93 3.21 -13.61
C GLU A 137 -11.46 3.52 -12.20
N ILE A 138 -10.60 3.49 -11.18
CA ILE A 138 -10.97 3.86 -9.82
C ILE A 138 -11.35 5.34 -9.75
N GLN A 139 -10.60 6.21 -10.42
CA GLN A 139 -10.90 7.64 -10.48
C GLN A 139 -12.27 7.90 -11.14
N SER A 140 -12.58 7.19 -12.21
CA SER A 140 -13.89 7.25 -12.86
C SER A 140 -15.03 6.78 -11.93
N LEU A 141 -14.87 5.65 -11.24
CA LEU A 141 -15.84 5.10 -10.29
C LEU A 141 -16.06 6.04 -9.08
N ALA A 142 -15.02 6.73 -8.65
CA ALA A 142 -15.06 7.63 -7.51
C ALA A 142 -15.76 8.96 -7.82
N GLY A 143 -15.59 9.48 -9.04
CA GLY A 143 -16.18 10.76 -9.48
C GLY A 143 -17.70 10.81 -9.33
N THR A 144 -18.38 9.68 -9.54
CA THR A 144 -19.84 9.55 -9.34
C THR A 144 -20.28 9.54 -7.87
N ARG A 145 -19.34 9.42 -6.92
CA ARG A 145 -19.60 9.28 -5.47
C ARG A 145 -19.11 10.47 -4.63
N GLY A 146 -18.63 11.53 -5.26
CA GLY A 146 -18.06 12.69 -4.56
C GLY A 146 -16.81 12.35 -3.74
N LEU A 147 -16.04 11.35 -4.20
CA LEU A 147 -14.80 10.88 -3.62
C LEU A 147 -13.61 11.42 -4.42
N GLU A 148 -12.65 12.04 -3.74
CA GLU A 148 -11.39 12.45 -4.36
C GLU A 148 -10.48 11.25 -4.59
N VAL A 149 -9.96 11.10 -5.80
CA VAL A 149 -8.88 10.15 -6.09
C VAL A 149 -7.66 10.92 -6.59
N TRP A 150 -6.60 10.88 -5.82
CA TRP A 150 -5.32 11.47 -6.18
C TRP A 150 -4.37 10.38 -6.72
N VAL A 151 -4.01 10.52 -8.00
CA VAL A 151 -3.06 9.61 -8.65
C VAL A 151 -1.68 10.25 -8.60
N ALA A 152 -0.79 9.68 -7.80
CA ALA A 152 0.57 10.16 -7.60
C ALA A 152 1.43 9.98 -8.86
N PRO A 153 2.21 10.98 -9.26
CA PRO A 153 3.31 10.76 -10.17
C PRO A 153 4.36 9.83 -9.55
N PRO A 154 5.13 9.08 -10.35
CA PRO A 154 6.21 8.27 -9.82
C PRO A 154 7.29 9.15 -9.16
N VAL A 155 7.76 8.76 -7.99
CA VAL A 155 8.95 9.34 -7.39
C VAL A 155 10.16 8.86 -8.18
N MET A 156 10.93 9.80 -8.71
CA MET A 156 12.09 9.50 -9.56
C MET A 156 13.38 9.54 -8.74
N ASP A 157 14.32 8.66 -9.10
CA ASP A 157 15.68 8.62 -8.58
C ASP A 157 16.64 8.31 -9.73
N GLU A 158 17.56 9.23 -10.02
CA GLU A 158 18.48 9.14 -11.17
C GLU A 158 17.78 8.84 -12.51
N GLY A 159 16.67 9.52 -12.78
CA GLY A 159 15.91 9.37 -14.02
C GLY A 159 15.05 8.11 -14.11
N GLN A 160 14.99 7.28 -13.06
CA GLN A 160 14.19 6.06 -13.02
C GLN A 160 13.20 6.07 -11.85
N PRO A 161 12.01 5.44 -11.98
CA PRO A 161 11.04 5.38 -10.89
C PRO A 161 11.56 4.53 -9.74
N VAL A 162 11.31 5.00 -8.51
CA VAL A 162 11.55 4.22 -7.29
C VAL A 162 10.54 3.09 -7.21
N SER A 163 11.01 1.86 -6.99
CA SER A 163 10.16 0.68 -6.87
C SER A 163 10.79 -0.41 -5.99
N SER A 164 9.95 -1.32 -5.45
CA SER A 164 10.42 -2.49 -4.70
C SER A 164 11.34 -3.38 -5.55
N SER A 165 11.09 -3.48 -6.85
CA SER A 165 11.95 -4.26 -7.77
C SER A 165 13.36 -3.68 -7.88
N ARG A 166 13.50 -2.35 -8.02
CA ARG A 166 14.81 -1.69 -8.02
C ARG A 166 15.55 -1.87 -6.69
N ILE A 167 14.81 -1.78 -5.58
CA ILE A 167 15.39 -2.01 -4.25
C ILE A 167 15.92 -3.44 -4.14
N ARG A 168 15.16 -4.46 -4.57
CA ARG A 168 15.64 -5.85 -4.58
C ARG A 168 16.90 -6.02 -5.41
N GLN A 169 16.94 -5.40 -6.59
CA GLN A 169 18.14 -5.43 -7.47
C GLN A 169 19.34 -4.75 -6.81
N ALA A 170 19.15 -3.61 -6.13
CA ALA A 170 20.22 -2.93 -5.42
C ALA A 170 20.75 -3.76 -4.25
N LEU A 171 19.86 -4.38 -3.45
CA LEU A 171 20.22 -5.25 -2.34
C LEU A 171 20.98 -6.49 -2.83
N ALA A 172 20.45 -7.19 -3.84
CA ALA A 172 21.08 -8.39 -4.41
C ALA A 172 22.47 -8.11 -5.02
N ALA A 173 22.69 -6.90 -5.52
CA ALA A 173 23.97 -6.46 -6.08
C ALA A 173 24.91 -5.81 -5.07
N GLY A 174 24.58 -5.80 -3.78
CA GLY A 174 25.40 -5.17 -2.74
C GLY A 174 25.45 -3.63 -2.81
N ARG A 175 24.56 -2.98 -3.58
CA ARG A 175 24.56 -1.52 -3.76
C ARG A 175 23.79 -0.82 -2.63
N ARG A 176 24.39 -0.81 -1.44
CA ARG A 176 23.79 -0.29 -0.21
C ARG A 176 23.34 1.17 -0.32
N VAL A 177 24.22 2.04 -0.82
CA VAL A 177 23.94 3.48 -0.93
C VAL A 177 22.74 3.74 -1.84
N GLU A 178 22.62 3.01 -2.95
CA GLU A 178 21.45 3.08 -3.83
C GLU A 178 20.19 2.61 -3.09
N ALA A 179 20.25 1.47 -2.41
CA ALA A 179 19.11 0.95 -1.67
C ALA A 179 18.64 1.94 -0.59
N GLU A 180 19.51 2.51 0.22
CA GLU A 180 19.21 3.52 1.23
C GLU A 180 18.59 4.79 0.62
N ARG A 181 19.10 5.21 -0.53
CA ARG A 181 18.56 6.36 -1.27
C ARG A 181 17.12 6.09 -1.76
N LEU A 182 16.85 4.88 -2.29
CA LEU A 182 15.51 4.47 -2.73
C LEU A 182 14.53 4.32 -1.56
N PHE A 183 14.98 3.79 -0.45
CA PHE A 183 14.19 3.71 0.78
C PHE A 183 13.89 5.08 1.40
N GLY A 184 14.83 6.05 1.25
CA GLY A 184 14.77 7.33 1.94
C GLY A 184 15.12 7.23 3.43
N ARG A 185 15.81 6.15 3.84
CA ARG A 185 16.29 5.91 5.21
C ARG A 185 17.48 4.95 5.22
N PRO A 186 18.29 4.96 6.30
CA PRO A 186 19.37 3.97 6.48
C PRO A 186 18.80 2.53 6.53
N LEU A 187 19.60 1.58 6.04
CA LEU A 187 19.31 0.16 6.17
C LEU A 187 19.77 -0.35 7.54
N GLY A 188 18.85 -0.98 8.26
CA GLY A 188 19.20 -1.78 9.45
C GLY A 188 20.08 -2.98 9.07
N ARG A 189 20.85 -3.49 10.04
CA ARG A 189 21.74 -4.65 9.83
C ARG A 189 21.02 -5.89 9.33
N ASP A 190 19.79 -6.09 9.76
CA ASP A 190 18.89 -7.20 9.42
C ASP A 190 18.42 -7.21 7.95
N LEU A 191 18.41 -6.05 7.29
CA LEU A 191 18.10 -5.95 5.85
C LEU A 191 19.32 -6.11 4.95
N TRP A 192 20.51 -5.89 5.52
CA TRP A 192 21.76 -5.95 4.76
C TRP A 192 22.41 -7.34 4.76
N ASN A 193 22.21 -8.13 5.80
CA ASN A 193 22.85 -9.44 5.99
C ASN A 193 22.00 -10.62 5.47
N ARG A 194 21.07 -10.38 4.54
CA ARG A 194 20.24 -11.42 3.91
C ARG A 194 20.85 -12.02 2.67
#